data_42f1d8deb11a6d880af21bdf9005f068
#
_entry.id   42f1d8deb11a6d880af21bdf9005f068
#
_cell.length_a   1.000
_cell.length_b   1.000
_cell.length_c   1.000
_cell.angle_alpha   90.00
_cell.angle_beta   90.00
_cell.angle_gamma   90.00
#
_symmetry.space_group_name_H-M   'P 1'
#
loop_
_entity.id
_entity.type
_entity.pdbx_description
1 polymer ?
#
loop_
_entity_poly.entity_id
_entity_poly.type
_entity_poly.pdbx_seq_one_letter_code
_entity_poly.pdbx_strand_id
1 'polypeptide(L)'
;MRKLVENKTIKRKKYFLLGIILIIYVLFCEYVYKVDLKDREVILNDSNVSAMGELKNNNDIKQTIELYTHDVVGIILYPATYGNDNAGAGDMNIEILDENDKVIEHKNLHLKDIEDNEKMTIKLDKTIYRNENNKIIVHISFKNMSNSDKLTFYVGNGESD
;
A
#
# COMPACT_ATOMS: atom_id res chain seq x y z
N MET A 1 -37.66 -49.14 24.21
CA MET A 1 -37.88 -47.94 23.37
C MET A 1 -37.18 -46.65 23.84
N ARG A 2 -37.12 -46.32 25.12
CA ARG A 2 -36.48 -45.06 25.62
C ARG A 2 -35.00 -44.91 25.23
N LYS A 3 -34.11 -45.92 25.33
CA LYS A 3 -32.68 -45.82 24.99
C LYS A 3 -32.38 -45.50 23.53
N LEU A 4 -33.23 -45.91 22.59
CA LEU A 4 -33.04 -45.63 21.14
C LEU A 4 -33.36 -44.16 20.79
N VAL A 5 -34.32 -43.55 21.48
CA VAL A 5 -34.69 -42.13 21.27
C VAL A 5 -33.61 -41.22 21.84
N GLU A 6 -33.07 -41.54 23.00
CA GLU A 6 -32.00 -40.80 23.68
C GLU A 6 -30.72 -40.76 22.85
N ASN A 7 -30.32 -41.87 22.23
CA ASN A 7 -29.15 -41.93 21.36
C ASN A 7 -29.30 -41.13 20.06
N LYS A 8 -30.50 -41.02 19.51
CA LYS A 8 -30.78 -40.19 18.32
C LYS A 8 -30.69 -38.68 18.63
N THR A 9 -31.14 -38.29 19.80
CA THR A 9 -31.13 -36.89 20.26
C THR A 9 -29.70 -36.42 20.57
N ILE A 10 -28.89 -37.28 21.17
CA ILE A 10 -27.48 -37.00 21.47
C ILE A 10 -26.66 -36.85 20.16
N LYS A 11 -26.90 -37.74 19.18
CA LYS A 11 -26.24 -37.64 17.87
C LYS A 11 -26.61 -36.35 17.14
N ARG A 12 -27.89 -35.95 17.16
CA ARG A 12 -28.35 -34.67 16.52
C ARG A 12 -27.70 -33.45 17.18
N LYS A 13 -27.61 -33.40 18.51
CA LYS A 13 -26.93 -32.32 19.23
C LYS A 13 -25.44 -32.25 18.89
N LYS A 14 -24.78 -33.39 18.73
CA LYS A 14 -23.37 -33.47 18.38
C LYS A 14 -23.09 -32.93 16.96
N TYR A 15 -23.92 -33.25 15.97
CA TYR A 15 -23.80 -32.74 14.61
C TYR A 15 -24.15 -31.26 14.53
N PHE A 16 -25.12 -30.78 15.32
CA PHE A 16 -25.45 -29.38 15.42
C PHE A 16 -24.29 -28.55 16.00
N LEU A 17 -23.67 -29.05 17.07
CA LEU A 17 -22.49 -28.43 17.67
C LEU A 17 -21.30 -28.38 16.69
N LEU A 18 -21.09 -29.47 15.95
CA LEU A 18 -20.04 -29.56 14.94
C LEU A 18 -20.26 -28.54 13.79
N GLY A 19 -21.52 -28.35 13.38
CA GLY A 19 -21.90 -27.33 12.39
C GLY A 19 -21.60 -25.91 12.86
N ILE A 20 -21.90 -25.60 14.13
CA ILE A 20 -21.58 -24.29 14.71
C ILE A 20 -20.06 -24.04 14.74
N ILE A 21 -19.28 -25.05 15.16
CA ILE A 21 -17.81 -24.95 15.19
C ILE A 21 -17.26 -24.69 13.77
N LEU A 22 -17.79 -25.37 12.76
CA LEU A 22 -17.37 -25.19 11.37
C LEU A 22 -17.66 -23.77 10.88
N ILE A 23 -18.84 -23.23 11.19
CA ILE A 23 -19.22 -21.85 10.82
C ILE A 23 -18.29 -20.84 11.50
N ILE A 24 -18.01 -21.00 12.79
CA ILE A 24 -17.08 -20.15 13.54
C ILE A 24 -15.68 -20.23 12.92
N TYR A 25 -15.22 -21.42 12.54
CA TYR A 25 -13.93 -21.61 11.89
C TYR A 25 -13.84 -20.90 10.53
N VAL A 26 -14.87 -21.00 9.69
CA VAL A 26 -14.92 -20.30 8.40
C VAL A 26 -14.90 -18.78 8.59
N LEU A 27 -15.70 -18.26 9.53
CA LEU A 27 -15.72 -16.82 9.84
C LEU A 27 -14.38 -16.33 10.40
N PHE A 28 -13.71 -17.17 11.21
CA PHE A 28 -12.37 -16.87 11.71
C PHE A 28 -11.33 -16.86 10.58
N CYS A 29 -11.39 -17.80 9.66
CA CYS A 29 -10.51 -17.83 8.49
C CYS A 29 -10.74 -16.61 7.59
N GLU A 30 -11.99 -16.20 7.34
CA GLU A 30 -12.30 -14.96 6.62
C GLU A 30 -11.78 -13.72 7.34
N TYR A 31 -11.92 -13.68 8.66
CA TYR A 31 -11.42 -12.57 9.47
C TYR A 31 -9.90 -12.46 9.39
N VAL A 32 -9.19 -13.57 9.59
CA VAL A 32 -7.72 -13.63 9.50
C VAL A 32 -7.26 -13.27 8.09
N TYR A 33 -7.93 -13.78 7.06
CA TYR A 33 -7.61 -13.43 5.67
C TYR A 33 -7.77 -11.92 5.40
N LYS A 34 -8.87 -11.31 5.88
CA LYS A 34 -9.12 -9.87 5.70
C LYS A 34 -8.17 -8.97 6.49
N VAL A 35 -7.75 -9.41 7.68
CA VAL A 35 -6.88 -8.60 8.57
C VAL A 35 -5.42 -8.78 8.25
N ASP A 36 -4.97 -9.99 7.96
CA ASP A 36 -3.53 -10.32 7.87
C ASP A 36 -2.98 -10.30 6.43
N LEU A 37 -3.84 -10.50 5.43
CA LEU A 37 -3.42 -10.54 4.02
C LEU A 37 -3.76 -9.27 3.22
N LYS A 38 -4.63 -8.42 3.75
CA LYS A 38 -5.11 -7.25 3.01
C LYS A 38 -4.13 -6.08 3.01
N ASP A 39 -3.28 -5.97 4.03
CA ASP A 39 -2.39 -4.83 4.24
C ASP A 39 -0.93 -5.28 4.44
N ARG A 40 -0.43 -6.19 3.60
CA ARG A 40 1.01 -6.48 3.61
C ARG A 40 1.76 -5.34 2.94
N GLU A 41 2.58 -4.67 3.74
CA GLU A 41 3.63 -3.80 3.25
C GLU A 41 4.72 -4.67 2.61
N VAL A 42 4.87 -4.57 1.30
CA VAL A 42 6.02 -5.15 0.60
C VAL A 42 7.08 -4.06 0.52
N ILE A 43 8.07 -4.13 1.39
CA ILE A 43 9.26 -3.28 1.31
C ILE A 43 10.13 -3.87 0.21
N LEU A 44 10.12 -3.25 -0.95
CA LEU A 44 10.89 -3.72 -2.10
C LEU A 44 12.41 -3.53 -1.94
N ASN A 45 12.85 -2.77 -0.90
CA ASN A 45 14.29 -2.55 -0.67
C ASN A 45 14.58 -2.10 0.76
N ASP A 46 15.21 -2.96 1.56
CA ASP A 46 15.46 -2.72 2.99
C ASP A 46 16.95 -2.45 3.34
N SER A 47 17.89 -2.56 2.41
CA SER A 47 19.28 -2.71 2.85
C SER A 47 20.25 -1.59 2.49
N ASN A 48 19.95 -0.69 1.57
CA ASN A 48 20.82 0.45 1.27
C ASN A 48 20.00 1.63 0.75
N VAL A 49 19.65 2.54 1.64
CA VAL A 49 18.92 3.76 1.27
C VAL A 49 19.89 4.91 1.05
N SER A 50 19.74 5.59 -0.07
CA SER A 50 20.42 6.85 -0.35
C SER A 50 19.41 7.94 -0.71
N ALA A 51 19.74 9.19 -0.41
CA ALA A 51 18.92 10.32 -0.84
C ALA A 51 19.11 10.54 -2.34
N MET A 52 18.01 10.78 -3.06
CA MET A 52 18.04 11.10 -4.51
C MET A 52 18.70 12.44 -4.84
N GLY A 53 18.96 13.27 -3.82
CA GLY A 53 19.35 14.66 -3.99
C GLY A 53 18.16 15.61 -3.90
N GLU A 54 18.44 16.92 -3.85
CA GLU A 54 17.40 17.95 -3.71
C GLU A 54 16.50 18.01 -4.95
N LEU A 55 15.20 17.86 -4.75
CA LEU A 55 14.19 17.89 -5.79
C LEU A 55 13.68 19.32 -6.06
N LYS A 56 13.32 19.62 -7.30
CA LYS A 56 12.86 20.93 -7.80
C LYS A 56 11.72 20.78 -8.79
N ASN A 57 11.07 21.90 -9.16
CA ASN A 57 9.92 21.93 -10.07
C ASN A 57 10.06 21.13 -11.39
N ASN A 58 11.28 20.97 -11.88
CA ASN A 58 11.51 20.28 -13.15
C ASN A 58 11.96 18.81 -12.97
N ASN A 59 11.95 18.32 -11.73
CA ASN A 59 12.27 16.93 -11.49
C ASN A 59 11.04 16.06 -11.71
N ASP A 60 11.25 14.98 -12.44
CA ASP A 60 10.30 13.92 -12.72
C ASP A 60 10.88 12.61 -12.22
N ILE A 61 10.14 11.93 -11.35
CA ILE A 61 10.53 10.62 -10.82
C ILE A 61 9.58 9.59 -11.38
N LYS A 62 10.09 8.59 -12.07
CA LYS A 62 9.33 7.44 -12.54
C LYS A 62 9.92 6.16 -11.99
N GLN A 63 9.08 5.39 -11.29
CA GLN A 63 9.43 4.09 -10.75
C GLN A 63 8.46 3.05 -11.27
N THR A 64 8.96 2.05 -11.98
CA THR A 64 8.18 0.88 -12.38
C THR A 64 8.18 -0.14 -11.26
N ILE A 65 7.00 -0.65 -10.92
CA ILE A 65 6.79 -1.69 -9.91
C ILE A 65 6.07 -2.86 -10.57
N GLU A 66 6.68 -4.02 -10.53
CA GLU A 66 6.09 -5.25 -11.04
C GLU A 66 5.23 -5.92 -9.98
N LEU A 67 4.01 -6.30 -10.35
CA LEU A 67 2.99 -6.85 -9.45
C LEU A 67 3.01 -8.38 -9.50
N TYR A 68 4.04 -9.02 -8.91
CA TYR A 68 4.19 -10.48 -9.00
C TYR A 68 3.14 -11.27 -8.22
N THR A 69 2.76 -10.82 -7.03
CA THR A 69 1.98 -11.64 -6.10
C THR A 69 0.82 -10.91 -5.40
N HIS A 70 0.78 -9.58 -5.41
CA HIS A 70 -0.12 -8.82 -4.54
C HIS A 70 -0.84 -7.70 -5.29
N ASP A 71 -2.06 -7.43 -4.82
CA ASP A 71 -2.81 -6.23 -5.19
C ASP A 71 -2.25 -5.02 -4.44
N VAL A 72 -2.33 -3.83 -5.06
CA VAL A 72 -1.82 -2.59 -4.48
C VAL A 72 -2.96 -1.75 -3.93
N VAL A 73 -2.91 -1.43 -2.64
CA VAL A 73 -3.90 -0.60 -1.93
C VAL A 73 -3.33 0.76 -1.53
N GLY A 74 -2.02 0.96 -1.66
CA GLY A 74 -1.33 2.20 -1.31
C GLY A 74 0.14 2.15 -1.68
N ILE A 75 0.78 3.31 -1.59
CA ILE A 75 2.21 3.50 -1.82
C ILE A 75 2.81 4.12 -0.57
N ILE A 76 4.02 3.71 -0.24
CA ILE A 76 4.78 4.27 0.86
C ILE A 76 5.99 4.98 0.29
N LEU A 77 6.15 6.24 0.71
CA LEU A 77 7.31 7.06 0.41
C LEU A 77 8.03 7.45 1.70
N TYR A 78 9.32 7.64 1.61
CA TYR A 78 10.17 8.13 2.70
C TYR A 78 10.78 9.47 2.30
N PRO A 79 10.05 10.59 2.52
CA PRO A 79 10.55 11.92 2.22
C PRO A 79 11.50 12.43 3.28
N ALA A 80 12.40 13.33 2.90
CA ALA A 80 13.17 14.16 3.82
C ALA A 80 13.15 15.61 3.35
N THR A 81 12.85 16.52 4.26
CA THR A 81 12.79 17.97 4.00
C THR A 81 14.01 18.72 4.50
N TYR A 82 15.00 18.00 5.00
CA TYR A 82 16.21 18.57 5.61
C TYR A 82 15.91 19.50 6.80
N GLY A 83 14.87 19.18 7.57
CA GLY A 83 14.39 20.01 8.68
C GLY A 83 13.68 21.30 8.25
N ASN A 84 13.31 21.42 6.98
CA ASN A 84 12.56 22.57 6.45
C ASN A 84 11.05 22.32 6.56
N ASP A 85 10.30 23.30 7.03
CA ASP A 85 8.85 23.24 7.16
C ASP A 85 8.10 23.40 5.82
N ASN A 86 8.82 23.68 4.72
CA ASN A 86 8.27 23.85 3.37
C ASN A 86 7.01 24.75 3.34
N ALA A 87 7.06 25.86 4.04
CA ALA A 87 5.93 26.78 4.17
C ALA A 87 5.52 27.48 2.87
N GLY A 88 6.21 27.16 1.76
CA GLY A 88 5.89 27.65 0.42
C GLY A 88 4.62 27.03 -0.18
N ALA A 89 4.32 27.41 -1.42
CA ALA A 89 3.17 26.93 -2.18
C ALA A 89 3.47 25.70 -3.04
N GLY A 90 4.53 24.97 -2.71
CA GLY A 90 4.94 23.80 -3.48
C GLY A 90 3.94 22.64 -3.38
N ASP A 91 3.73 22.00 -4.52
CA ASP A 91 2.85 20.86 -4.67
C ASP A 91 3.63 19.65 -5.22
N MET A 92 3.29 18.46 -4.73
CA MET A 92 3.73 17.19 -5.25
C MET A 92 2.56 16.46 -5.89
N ASN A 93 2.64 16.20 -7.18
CA ASN A 93 1.68 15.37 -7.90
C ASN A 93 2.19 13.94 -7.98
N ILE A 94 1.34 12.99 -7.65
CA ILE A 94 1.61 11.56 -7.76
C ILE A 94 0.57 10.97 -8.69
N GLU A 95 1.03 10.36 -9.76
CA GLU A 95 0.22 9.62 -10.72
C GLU A 95 0.63 8.16 -10.69
N ILE A 96 -0.35 7.28 -10.67
CA ILE A 96 -0.14 5.86 -10.88
C ILE A 96 -0.67 5.53 -12.25
N LEU A 97 0.22 5.00 -13.08
CA LEU A 97 -0.06 4.66 -14.46
C LEU A 97 -0.10 3.14 -14.62
N ASP A 98 -0.88 2.66 -15.58
CA ASP A 98 -0.81 1.28 -16.04
C ASP A 98 0.39 1.07 -16.98
N GLU A 99 0.54 -0.14 -17.49
CA GLU A 99 1.60 -0.50 -18.43
C GLU A 99 1.54 0.22 -19.79
N ASN A 100 0.43 0.90 -20.08
CA ASN A 100 0.20 1.68 -21.32
C ASN A 100 0.27 3.18 -21.06
N ASP A 101 0.88 3.62 -19.94
CA ASP A 101 0.97 5.02 -19.52
C ASP A 101 -0.40 5.71 -19.26
N LYS A 102 -1.45 4.93 -19.06
CA LYS A 102 -2.76 5.47 -18.71
C LYS A 102 -2.87 5.69 -17.21
N VAL A 103 -3.27 6.88 -16.79
CA VAL A 103 -3.48 7.22 -15.38
C VAL A 103 -4.61 6.39 -14.78
N ILE A 104 -4.28 5.60 -13.76
CA ILE A 104 -5.20 4.82 -12.93
C ILE A 104 -5.67 5.66 -11.74
N GLU A 105 -4.72 6.39 -11.12
CA GLU A 105 -4.92 7.14 -9.89
C GLU A 105 -4.09 8.43 -9.92
N HIS A 106 -4.61 9.49 -9.29
CA HIS A 106 -3.91 10.76 -9.17
C HIS A 106 -4.12 11.33 -7.76
N LYS A 107 -3.03 11.75 -7.12
CA LYS A 107 -3.03 12.44 -5.83
C LYS A 107 -2.20 13.72 -5.91
N ASN A 108 -2.67 14.76 -5.26
CA ASN A 108 -1.94 16.01 -5.10
C ASN A 108 -1.75 16.29 -3.61
N LEU A 109 -0.52 16.58 -3.20
CA LEU A 109 -0.13 16.84 -1.83
C LEU A 109 0.62 18.18 -1.77
N HIS A 110 0.35 18.97 -0.74
CA HIS A 110 1.14 20.18 -0.48
C HIS A 110 2.44 19.81 0.23
N LEU A 111 3.57 20.38 -0.17
CA LEU A 111 4.88 20.09 0.44
C LEU A 111 4.92 20.43 1.92
N LYS A 112 4.16 21.44 2.36
CA LYS A 112 4.04 21.81 3.78
C LYS A 112 3.42 20.72 4.68
N ASP A 113 2.69 19.77 4.07
CA ASP A 113 2.03 18.68 4.79
C ASP A 113 2.93 17.43 4.87
N ILE A 114 4.16 17.52 4.35
CA ILE A 114 5.14 16.43 4.36
C ILE A 114 6.03 16.57 5.60
N GLU A 115 6.01 15.57 6.45
CA GLU A 115 6.84 15.50 7.65
C GLU A 115 8.25 14.99 7.31
N ASP A 116 9.27 15.63 7.95
CA ASP A 116 10.67 15.31 7.68
C ASP A 116 11.06 13.93 8.24
N ASN A 117 11.63 13.09 7.38
CA ASN A 117 12.10 11.74 7.73
C ASN A 117 10.99 10.81 8.26
N GLU A 118 9.73 11.13 8.00
CA GLU A 118 8.59 10.31 8.39
C GLU A 118 8.06 9.46 7.22
N LYS A 119 7.56 8.29 7.56
CA LYS A 119 6.92 7.40 6.61
C LYS A 119 5.61 8.00 6.12
N MET A 120 5.52 8.32 4.84
CA MET A 120 4.31 8.83 4.22
C MET A 120 3.56 7.72 3.49
N THR A 121 2.33 7.43 3.93
CA THR A 121 1.47 6.43 3.28
C THR A 121 0.39 7.10 2.44
N ILE A 122 0.40 6.83 1.15
CA ILE A 122 -0.58 7.30 0.18
C ILE A 122 -1.56 6.18 -0.11
N LYS A 123 -2.76 6.27 0.45
CA LYS A 123 -3.83 5.31 0.18
C LYS A 123 -4.44 5.58 -1.19
N LEU A 124 -4.68 4.50 -1.95
CA LEU A 124 -5.40 4.58 -3.21
C LEU A 124 -6.92 4.57 -2.96
N ASP A 125 -7.66 5.27 -3.82
CA ASP A 125 -9.12 5.28 -3.77
C ASP A 125 -9.69 3.93 -4.21
N LYS A 126 -8.94 3.21 -5.05
CA LYS A 126 -9.28 1.87 -5.54
C LYS A 126 -8.10 0.94 -5.44
N THR A 127 -8.37 -0.31 -5.12
CA THR A 127 -7.37 -1.37 -5.19
C THR A 127 -6.97 -1.59 -6.65
N ILE A 128 -5.67 -1.61 -6.92
CA ILE A 128 -5.13 -2.00 -8.22
C ILE A 128 -4.89 -3.50 -8.18
N TYR A 129 -5.69 -4.24 -8.93
CA TYR A 129 -5.62 -5.69 -8.95
C TYR A 129 -4.52 -6.18 -9.88
N ARG A 130 -3.71 -7.10 -9.40
CA ARG A 130 -2.62 -7.73 -10.15
C ARG A 130 -3.11 -8.45 -11.42
N ASN A 131 -4.28 -9.07 -11.38
CA ASN A 131 -4.86 -9.77 -12.53
C ASN A 131 -5.27 -8.83 -13.68
N GLU A 132 -5.36 -7.54 -13.41
CA GLU A 132 -5.67 -6.51 -14.40
C GLU A 132 -4.41 -5.79 -14.89
N ASN A 133 -3.35 -5.76 -14.06
CA ASN A 133 -2.11 -5.04 -14.33
C ASN A 133 -0.90 -5.88 -13.91
N ASN A 134 0.02 -6.17 -14.81
CA ASN A 134 1.26 -6.87 -14.47
C ASN A 134 2.28 -5.97 -13.81
N LYS A 135 2.25 -4.68 -14.13
CA LYS A 135 3.10 -3.63 -13.57
C LYS A 135 2.34 -2.32 -13.46
N ILE A 136 2.79 -1.47 -12.57
CA ILE A 136 2.37 -0.08 -12.45
C ILE A 136 3.60 0.83 -12.54
N ILE A 137 3.37 2.07 -12.92
CA ILE A 137 4.39 3.11 -12.92
C ILE A 137 3.95 4.19 -11.93
N VAL A 138 4.75 4.44 -10.92
CA VAL A 138 4.58 5.56 -10.02
C VAL A 138 5.34 6.74 -10.59
N HIS A 139 4.63 7.81 -10.93
CA HIS A 139 5.17 9.03 -11.48
C HIS A 139 4.94 10.17 -10.49
N ILE A 140 6.02 10.80 -10.05
CA ILE A 140 5.99 11.92 -9.10
C ILE A 140 6.58 13.13 -9.78
N SER A 141 5.85 14.24 -9.77
CA SER A 141 6.27 15.53 -10.32
C SER A 141 5.97 16.66 -9.33
N PHE A 142 6.67 17.79 -9.50
CA PHE A 142 6.62 18.92 -8.57
C PHE A 142 6.22 20.19 -9.29
N LYS A 143 5.40 21.01 -8.63
CA LYS A 143 4.95 22.30 -9.12
C LYS A 143 5.02 23.36 -8.01
N ASN A 144 5.16 24.61 -8.41
CA ASN A 144 5.09 25.77 -7.52
C ASN A 144 6.12 25.76 -6.36
N MET A 145 7.16 24.92 -6.43
CA MET A 145 8.21 24.94 -5.43
C MET A 145 8.96 26.26 -5.46
N SER A 146 9.14 26.85 -4.29
CA SER A 146 9.98 28.02 -4.09
C SER A 146 11.46 27.59 -3.91
N ASN A 147 12.38 28.54 -3.97
CA ASN A 147 13.80 28.26 -3.73
C ASN A 147 14.10 27.84 -2.28
N SER A 148 13.18 28.12 -1.36
CA SER A 148 13.29 27.72 0.04
C SER A 148 12.75 26.33 0.30
N ASP A 149 11.91 25.78 -0.58
CA ASP A 149 11.36 24.44 -0.38
C ASP A 149 12.45 23.37 -0.56
N LYS A 150 12.49 22.42 0.33
CA LYS A 150 13.47 21.33 0.38
C LYS A 150 12.75 19.99 0.42
N LEU A 151 13.08 19.12 -0.52
CA LEU A 151 12.56 17.76 -0.54
C LEU A 151 13.56 16.82 -1.20
N THR A 152 13.65 15.63 -0.68
CA THR A 152 14.26 14.47 -1.31
C THR A 152 13.47 13.23 -0.93
N PHE A 153 13.72 12.12 -1.61
CA PHE A 153 13.27 10.80 -1.17
C PHE A 153 14.45 9.90 -0.88
N TYR A 154 14.28 9.02 0.08
CA TYR A 154 15.17 7.89 0.25
C TYR A 154 14.75 6.79 -0.71
N VAL A 155 15.72 6.33 -1.49
CA VAL A 155 15.54 5.23 -2.44
C VAL A 155 16.45 4.08 -2.06
N GLY A 156 15.93 2.88 -2.13
CA GLY A 156 16.76 1.68 -2.00
C GLY A 156 17.65 1.54 -3.25
N ASN A 157 18.93 1.27 -3.04
CA ASN A 157 19.83 0.88 -4.10
C ASN A 157 19.54 -0.58 -4.43
N GLY A 158 18.52 -0.83 -5.28
CA GLY A 158 18.28 -2.16 -5.83
C GLY A 158 19.46 -2.52 -6.74
N GLU A 159 20.17 -3.58 -6.38
CA GLU A 159 20.92 -4.30 -7.38
C GLU A 159 19.88 -4.90 -8.33
N SER A 160 19.88 -4.44 -9.57
CA SER A 160 19.17 -5.12 -10.65
C SER A 160 19.91 -6.42 -10.91
N ASP A 161 19.39 -7.54 -10.40
CA ASP A 161 19.76 -8.87 -10.87
C ASP A 161 19.38 -9.05 -12.36
#